data_a02a12bac89dbf642f8174d690d1211d
#
_entry.id   a02a12bac89dbf642f8174d690d1211d
#
_cell.length_a   1.000
_cell.length_b   1.000
_cell.length_c   1.000
_cell.angle_alpha   90.00
_cell.angle_beta   90.00
_cell.angle_gamma   90.00
#
_symmetry.space_group_name_H-M   'P 1'
#
loop_
_entity.id
_entity.type
_entity.pdbx_description
1 polymer ?
#
loop_
_entity_poly.entity_id
_entity_poly.type
_entity_poly.pdbx_seq_one_letter_code
_entity_poly.pdbx_strand_id
1 'polypeptide(L)'
;MAYTYLEFEKPISDLENKIENLETSTKKETDVSKEISEISTQIESVTKEIYSKLDIWQKVQVARHPHRPHFSDYIENIFTDFEELHGDRTFGDDRAIIGGLAKFKNCLLYTSPSPRDLV
;
A
#
# COMPACT_ATOMS: atom_id res chain seq x y z
N MET A 1 -8.57 1.33 10.21
CA MET A 1 -9.36 1.00 9.00
C MET A 1 -9.14 -0.46 8.69
N ALA A 2 -10.21 -1.23 8.46
CA ALA A 2 -10.07 -2.64 8.12
C ALA A 2 -9.40 -2.77 6.74
N TYR A 3 -8.35 -3.57 6.65
CA TYR A 3 -7.67 -3.86 5.39
C TYR A 3 -8.62 -4.67 4.50
N THR A 4 -8.73 -4.30 3.23
CA THR A 4 -9.58 -4.98 2.26
C THR A 4 -8.76 -6.02 1.51
N TYR A 5 -9.02 -7.29 1.77
CA TYR A 5 -8.36 -8.41 1.08
C TYR A 5 -9.07 -8.74 -0.23
N LEU A 6 -8.31 -9.11 -1.23
CA LEU A 6 -8.83 -9.66 -2.48
C LEU A 6 -9.24 -11.14 -2.28
N GLU A 7 -10.08 -11.67 -3.16
CA GLU A 7 -10.61 -13.04 -3.00
C GLU A 7 -9.53 -14.12 -2.88
N PHE A 8 -8.44 -13.98 -3.62
CA PHE A 8 -7.32 -14.91 -3.59
C PHE A 8 -6.41 -14.72 -2.37
N GLU A 9 -6.56 -13.63 -1.61
CA GLU A 9 -5.83 -13.33 -0.38
C GLU A 9 -6.54 -13.86 0.87
N LYS A 10 -7.71 -14.48 0.75
CA LYS A 10 -8.45 -15.06 1.89
C LYS A 10 -7.60 -15.93 2.82
N PRO A 11 -6.72 -16.83 2.33
CA PRO A 11 -5.87 -17.63 3.21
C PRO A 11 -4.94 -16.80 4.08
N ILE A 12 -4.48 -15.64 3.57
CA ILE A 12 -3.63 -14.70 4.32
C ILE A 12 -4.47 -14.00 5.39
N SER A 13 -5.67 -13.52 5.01
CA SER A 13 -6.62 -12.89 5.94
C SER A 13 -7.00 -13.81 7.10
N ASP A 14 -7.24 -15.09 6.83
CA ASP A 14 -7.58 -16.08 7.87
C ASP A 14 -6.43 -16.30 8.87
N LEU A 15 -5.19 -16.28 8.40
CA LEU A 15 -4.02 -16.39 9.27
C LEU A 15 -3.78 -15.12 10.09
N GLU A 16 -3.97 -13.94 9.51
CA GLU A 16 -3.86 -12.68 10.22
C GLU A 16 -4.94 -12.53 11.30
N ASN A 17 -6.18 -12.91 11.00
CA ASN A 17 -7.26 -12.94 11.99
C ASN A 17 -6.94 -13.89 13.15
N LYS A 18 -6.22 -14.99 12.92
CA LYS A 18 -5.76 -15.89 14.00
C LYS A 18 -4.73 -15.20 14.88
N ILE A 19 -3.80 -14.45 14.31
CA ILE A 19 -2.83 -13.66 15.10
C ILE A 19 -3.56 -12.66 15.97
N GLU A 20 -4.49 -11.88 15.40
CA GLU A 20 -5.25 -10.87 16.14
C GLU A 20 -6.07 -11.48 17.30
N ASN A 21 -6.67 -12.66 17.07
CA ASN A 21 -7.37 -13.39 18.11
C ASN A 21 -6.43 -13.92 19.21
N LEU A 22 -5.22 -14.33 18.88
CA LEU A 22 -4.20 -14.75 19.84
C LEU A 22 -3.66 -13.58 20.66
N GLU A 23 -3.46 -12.42 20.05
CA GLU A 23 -3.04 -11.20 20.73
C GLU A 23 -4.10 -10.66 21.70
N THR A 24 -5.38 -10.78 21.33
CA THR A 24 -6.49 -10.37 22.19
C THR A 24 -6.82 -11.36 23.31
N SER A 25 -6.48 -12.65 23.14
CA SER A 25 -6.67 -13.67 24.17
C SER A 25 -5.51 -13.68 25.15
N THR A 26 -5.61 -12.90 26.21
CA THR A 26 -4.65 -12.70 27.31
C THR A 26 -4.36 -13.99 28.10
N LYS A 27 -3.75 -15.02 27.52
CA LYS A 27 -3.32 -16.22 28.24
C LYS A 27 -1.86 -16.57 27.92
N LYS A 28 -0.98 -16.39 28.94
CA LYS A 28 0.42 -16.82 29.03
C LYS A 28 1.34 -16.32 27.91
N GLU A 29 2.10 -15.30 28.23
CA GLU A 29 3.00 -14.52 27.35
C GLU A 29 4.07 -15.32 26.58
N THR A 30 4.49 -16.47 27.05
CA THR A 30 5.63 -17.21 26.45
C THR A 30 5.22 -18.18 25.33
N ASP A 31 4.05 -18.80 25.41
CA ASP A 31 3.60 -19.75 24.38
C ASP A 31 2.99 -19.00 23.17
N VAL A 32 2.31 -17.90 23.43
CA VAL A 32 1.68 -17.06 22.38
C VAL A 32 2.73 -16.45 21.44
N SER A 33 3.88 -16.04 21.95
CA SER A 33 4.93 -15.45 21.13
C SER A 33 5.56 -16.45 20.13
N LYS A 34 5.65 -17.71 20.47
CA LYS A 34 6.12 -18.77 19.57
C LYS A 34 5.08 -19.08 18.48
N GLU A 35 3.82 -19.22 18.87
CA GLU A 35 2.72 -19.45 17.93
C GLU A 35 2.58 -18.30 16.94
N ILE A 36 2.69 -17.06 17.38
CA ILE A 36 2.69 -15.88 16.49
C ILE A 36 3.88 -15.95 15.50
N SER A 37 5.07 -16.31 15.94
CA SER A 37 6.24 -16.41 15.06
C SER A 37 6.08 -17.52 14.01
N GLU A 38 5.49 -18.65 14.38
CA GLU A 38 5.21 -19.74 13.44
C GLU A 38 4.16 -19.34 12.40
N ILE A 39 3.07 -18.70 12.84
CA ILE A 39 2.02 -18.23 11.94
C ILE A 39 2.57 -17.12 11.02
N SER A 40 3.41 -16.23 11.52
CA SER A 40 4.06 -15.19 10.72
C SER A 40 4.93 -15.79 9.60
N THR A 41 5.70 -16.85 9.90
CA THR A 41 6.47 -17.57 8.90
C THR A 41 5.57 -18.27 7.87
N GLN A 42 4.44 -18.81 8.31
CA GLN A 42 3.44 -19.39 7.40
C GLN A 42 2.84 -18.34 6.47
N ILE A 43 2.51 -17.16 6.99
CA ILE A 43 1.98 -16.05 6.18
C ILE A 43 3.00 -15.68 5.08
N GLU A 44 4.27 -15.55 5.40
CA GLU A 44 5.30 -15.25 4.39
C GLU A 44 5.37 -16.31 3.29
N SER A 45 5.33 -17.60 3.67
CA SER A 45 5.40 -18.69 2.70
C SER A 45 4.17 -18.74 1.81
N VAL A 46 2.98 -18.61 2.38
CA VAL A 46 1.69 -18.59 1.67
C VAL A 46 1.61 -17.36 0.75
N THR A 47 2.04 -16.21 1.22
CA THR A 47 2.10 -14.99 0.42
C THR A 47 2.99 -15.18 -0.80
N LYS A 48 4.21 -15.68 -0.62
CA LYS A 48 5.11 -15.97 -1.76
C LYS A 48 4.49 -16.96 -2.75
N GLU A 49 3.83 -17.99 -2.26
CA GLU A 49 3.19 -18.99 -3.13
C GLU A 49 2.05 -18.38 -3.94
N ILE A 50 1.14 -17.64 -3.30
CA ILE A 50 0.00 -17.00 -3.96
C ILE A 50 0.50 -15.99 -5.00
N TYR A 51 1.39 -15.08 -4.62
CA TYR A 51 1.87 -14.02 -5.52
C TYR A 51 2.78 -14.52 -6.65
N SER A 52 3.39 -15.70 -6.52
CA SER A 52 4.15 -16.32 -7.61
C SER A 52 3.26 -16.95 -8.70
N LYS A 53 2.03 -17.31 -8.35
CA LYS A 53 1.08 -18.03 -9.24
C LYS A 53 -0.10 -17.18 -9.69
N LEU A 54 -0.02 -15.85 -9.55
CA LEU A 54 -1.11 -14.96 -9.94
C LEU A 54 -1.48 -15.07 -11.42
N ASP A 55 -2.77 -15.23 -11.69
CA ASP A 55 -3.35 -15.09 -13.02
C ASP A 55 -3.30 -13.62 -13.51
N ILE A 56 -3.46 -13.42 -14.81
CA ILE A 56 -3.42 -12.09 -15.44
C ILE A 56 -4.46 -11.16 -14.81
N TRP A 57 -5.66 -11.65 -14.58
CA TRP A 57 -6.71 -10.87 -13.95
C TRP A 57 -6.40 -10.50 -12.50
N GLN A 58 -5.86 -11.42 -11.73
CA GLN A 58 -5.43 -11.18 -10.36
C GLN A 58 -4.32 -10.12 -10.29
N LYS A 59 -3.39 -10.12 -11.25
CA LYS A 59 -2.37 -9.03 -11.36
C LYS A 59 -3.01 -7.67 -11.58
N VAL A 60 -4.07 -7.60 -12.40
CA VAL A 60 -4.82 -6.34 -12.59
C VAL A 60 -5.53 -5.92 -11.31
N GLN A 61 -6.10 -6.86 -10.56
CA GLN A 61 -6.75 -6.56 -9.28
C GLN A 61 -5.74 -6.03 -8.25
N VAL A 62 -4.56 -6.64 -8.14
CA VAL A 62 -3.47 -6.13 -7.27
C VAL A 62 -3.03 -4.72 -7.69
N ALA A 63 -2.87 -4.48 -9.00
CA ALA A 63 -2.50 -3.17 -9.52
C ALA A 63 -3.53 -2.08 -9.22
N ARG A 64 -4.79 -2.46 -9.05
CA ARG A 64 -5.92 -1.57 -8.75
C ARG A 64 -6.45 -1.70 -7.32
N HIS A 65 -5.63 -2.24 -6.44
CA HIS A 65 -6.04 -2.43 -5.05
C HIS A 65 -6.41 -1.09 -4.39
N PRO A 66 -7.55 -1.01 -3.64
CA PRO A 66 -8.01 0.26 -3.05
C PRO A 66 -7.03 0.86 -2.03
N HIS A 67 -6.19 0.04 -1.38
CA HIS A 67 -5.17 0.50 -0.44
C HIS A 67 -3.80 0.74 -1.08
N ARG A 68 -3.72 0.71 -2.43
CA ARG A 68 -2.47 1.04 -3.10
C ARG A 68 -2.17 2.52 -2.92
N PRO A 69 -0.94 2.90 -2.56
CA PRO A 69 -0.57 4.30 -2.42
C PRO A 69 -0.83 5.08 -3.71
N HIS A 70 -1.42 6.25 -3.56
CA HIS A 70 -1.62 7.21 -4.64
C HIS A 70 -0.40 8.13 -4.76
N PHE A 71 -0.36 8.92 -5.80
CA PHE A 71 0.75 9.86 -6.03
C PHE A 71 0.92 10.86 -4.88
N SER A 72 -0.18 11.34 -4.30
CA SER A 72 -0.16 12.21 -3.12
C SER A 72 0.58 11.59 -1.94
N ASP A 73 0.37 10.28 -1.69
CA ASP A 73 1.03 9.58 -0.60
C ASP A 73 2.56 9.51 -0.82
N TYR A 74 2.99 9.38 -2.08
CA TYR A 74 4.42 9.43 -2.42
C TYR A 74 5.01 10.82 -2.24
N ILE A 75 4.27 11.88 -2.61
CA ILE A 75 4.72 13.27 -2.38
C ILE A 75 4.95 13.49 -0.89
N GLU A 76 3.98 13.14 -0.06
CA GLU A 76 4.03 13.39 1.38
C GLU A 76 5.14 12.59 2.10
N ASN A 77 5.40 11.36 1.65
CA ASN A 77 6.30 10.45 2.36
C ASN A 77 7.73 10.41 1.82
N ILE A 78 7.96 10.75 0.56
CA ILE A 78 9.27 10.62 -0.09
C ILE A 78 9.93 11.98 -0.33
N PHE A 79 9.13 12.99 -0.64
CA PHE A 79 9.61 14.31 -0.99
C PHE A 79 9.51 15.29 0.17
N THR A 80 10.37 16.28 0.16
CA THR A 80 10.33 17.43 1.06
C THR A 80 10.20 18.71 0.26
N ASP A 81 9.66 19.76 0.86
CA ASP A 81 9.50 21.08 0.25
C ASP A 81 8.77 20.99 -1.11
N PHE A 82 7.64 20.25 -1.14
CA PHE A 82 6.82 20.19 -2.34
C PHE A 82 6.11 21.52 -2.57
N GLU A 83 6.34 22.11 -3.73
CA GLU A 83 5.67 23.32 -4.19
C GLU A 83 4.89 23.01 -5.47
N GLU A 84 3.58 23.04 -5.39
CA GLU A 84 2.71 22.76 -6.52
C GLU A 84 2.78 23.89 -7.55
N LEU A 85 2.98 23.52 -8.79
CA LEU A 85 2.92 24.44 -9.95
C LEU A 85 1.59 24.27 -10.65
N HIS A 86 0.74 25.26 -10.49
CA HIS A 86 -0.51 25.35 -11.24
C HIS A 86 -0.22 25.72 -12.68
N GLY A 87 -1.07 25.24 -13.62
CA GLY A 87 -0.87 25.49 -15.04
C GLY A 87 -0.93 26.98 -15.42
N ASP A 88 -1.09 27.25 -16.70
CA ASP A 88 -1.04 28.61 -17.27
C ASP A 88 -2.18 29.53 -16.80
N ARG A 89 -3.15 28.99 -16.05
CA ARG A 89 -4.34 29.68 -15.53
C ARG A 89 -5.25 30.29 -16.60
N THR A 90 -5.14 29.81 -17.82
CA THR A 90 -5.93 30.32 -18.94
C THR A 90 -7.40 29.99 -18.81
N PHE A 91 -7.71 28.82 -18.24
CA PHE A 91 -9.09 28.32 -18.11
C PHE A 91 -9.46 27.86 -16.69
N GLY A 92 -8.56 27.23 -16.00
CA GLY A 92 -8.74 26.69 -14.66
C GLY A 92 -7.73 25.56 -14.36
N ASP A 93 -7.58 25.24 -13.09
CA ASP A 93 -6.69 24.16 -12.67
C ASP A 93 -7.32 22.80 -12.97
N ASP A 94 -6.53 21.91 -13.55
CA ASP A 94 -6.88 20.49 -13.67
C ASP A 94 -6.50 19.77 -12.37
N ARG A 95 -7.51 19.43 -11.59
CA ARG A 95 -7.34 18.71 -10.32
C ARG A 95 -6.89 17.24 -10.51
N ALA A 96 -6.93 16.72 -11.74
CA ALA A 96 -6.53 15.38 -12.05
C ALA A 96 -5.01 15.25 -12.22
N ILE A 97 -4.29 16.35 -12.43
CA ILE A 97 -2.83 16.37 -12.59
C ILE A 97 -2.23 17.28 -11.52
N ILE A 98 -1.34 16.70 -10.72
CA ILE A 98 -0.56 17.45 -9.73
C ILE A 98 0.89 17.45 -10.21
N GLY A 99 1.45 18.63 -10.42
CA GLY A 99 2.83 18.80 -10.83
C GLY A 99 3.51 19.85 -9.96
N GLY A 100 4.79 19.72 -9.75
CA GLY A 100 5.48 20.67 -8.90
C GLY A 100 6.99 20.47 -8.80
N LEU A 101 7.58 21.26 -7.94
CA LEU A 101 8.97 21.15 -7.53
C LEU A 101 9.04 20.53 -6.16
N ALA A 102 9.99 19.63 -5.95
CA ALA A 102 10.19 18.98 -4.66
C ALA A 102 11.67 18.65 -4.45
N LYS A 103 12.05 18.35 -3.25
CA LYS A 103 13.38 17.84 -2.92
C LYS A 103 13.31 16.36 -2.62
N PHE A 104 14.16 15.58 -3.25
CA PHE A 104 14.40 14.18 -2.94
C PHE A 104 15.84 14.01 -2.45
N LYS A 105 16.04 13.57 -1.20
CA LYS A 105 17.37 13.48 -0.59
C LYS A 105 18.19 14.76 -0.75
N ASN A 106 17.57 15.91 -0.47
CA ASN A 106 18.15 17.26 -0.65
C ASN A 106 18.47 17.68 -2.10
N CYS A 107 18.09 16.89 -3.10
CA CYS A 107 18.23 17.25 -4.50
C CYS A 107 16.89 17.76 -5.04
N LEU A 108 16.93 18.90 -5.74
CA LEU A 108 15.73 19.45 -6.38
C LEU A 108 15.31 18.58 -7.56
N LEU A 109 14.03 18.18 -7.55
CA LEU A 109 13.42 17.41 -8.62
C LEU A 109 12.18 18.11 -9.16
N TYR A 110 11.95 17.94 -10.46
CA TYR A 110 10.72 18.29 -11.12
C TYR A 110 9.85 17.02 -11.27
N THR A 111 8.60 17.07 -10.80
CA THR A 111 7.68 15.92 -10.84
C THR A 111 6.45 16.23 -11.67
N SER A 112 6.02 15.26 -12.46
CA SER A 112 4.78 15.31 -13.22
C SER A 112 4.08 13.94 -13.11
N PRO A 113 2.96 13.82 -12.39
CA PRO A 113 2.25 12.57 -12.24
C PRO A 113 1.38 12.25 -13.45
N SER A 114 1.01 10.98 -13.57
CA SER A 114 0.03 10.52 -14.53
C SER A 114 -1.40 10.75 -14.01
N PRO A 115 -2.37 11.14 -14.87
CA PRO A 115 -3.78 11.28 -14.49
C PRO A 115 -4.41 10.00 -13.94
N ARG A 116 -3.81 8.83 -14.19
CA ARG A 116 -4.29 7.53 -13.69
C ARG A 116 -4.12 7.33 -12.20
N ASP A 117 -3.30 8.12 -11.56
CA ASP A 117 -2.97 7.97 -10.15
C ASP A 117 -4.03 8.60 -9.23
N LEU A 118 -5.07 9.18 -9.83
CA LEU A 118 -6.13 9.92 -9.13
C LEU A 118 -7.51 9.23 -9.15
N VAL A 119 -7.58 8.02 -9.64
CA VAL A 119 -8.84 7.25 -9.72
C VAL A 119 -8.91 6.23 -8.61
#